data_90f8574bfa8fcd3d0b9d87caf85a9c1d
#
_entry.id   90f8574bfa8fcd3d0b9d87caf85a9c1d
#
_cell.length_a   1.000
_cell.length_b   1.000
_cell.length_c   1.000
_cell.angle_alpha   90.00
_cell.angle_beta   90.00
_cell.angle_gamma   90.00
#
_symmetry.space_group_name_H-M   'P 1'
#
loop_
_entity.id
_entity.type
_entity.pdbx_description
1 polymer ?
#
loop_
_entity_poly.entity_id
_entity_poly.type
_entity_poly.pdbx_seq_one_letter_code
_entity_poly.pdbx_strand_id
1 'polypeptide(L)'
;MKEKKDKKTKKVVKEEKQNKFIEIIKKKWLVDGSKTFLLVAIIIAIFIGVNILMQKLELTPIDFSQEKLYTLTDESKEKVKNIEKDVKIYFVGYSDDDSNLDLAKQYKKENERITAEAVDTNNRPDLVEKYGIESGTQGIIVECGDRSKVLTANDLVTYDTSTYETISIAEEKFTSAILSVTSDKIP
;
A
#
# COMPACT_ATOMS: atom_id res chain seq x y z
N MET A 1 34.93 43.92 -65.09
CA MET A 1 33.56 43.36 -65.08
C MET A 1 33.44 41.90 -64.72
N LYS A 2 34.52 41.13 -64.73
CA LYS A 2 34.55 39.67 -64.38
C LYS A 2 34.50 39.43 -62.84
N GLU A 3 35.14 40.25 -62.04
CA GLU A 3 35.25 40.01 -60.56
C GLU A 3 33.94 40.12 -59.77
N LYS A 4 32.97 40.92 -60.22
CA LYS A 4 31.65 41.02 -59.59
C LYS A 4 30.75 39.81 -59.83
N LYS A 5 30.94 39.09 -60.94
CA LYS A 5 30.20 37.87 -61.28
C LYS A 5 30.66 36.66 -60.39
N ASP A 6 31.97 36.52 -60.18
CA ASP A 6 32.52 35.46 -59.38
C ASP A 6 32.13 35.56 -57.89
N LYS A 7 32.07 36.76 -57.32
CA LYS A 7 31.65 36.96 -55.95
C LYS A 7 30.15 36.61 -55.75
N LYS A 8 29.31 36.93 -56.75
CA LYS A 8 27.86 36.64 -56.69
C LYS A 8 27.57 35.13 -56.77
N THR A 9 28.32 34.41 -57.65
CA THR A 9 28.19 32.95 -57.83
C THR A 9 28.67 32.17 -56.59
N LYS A 10 29.77 32.59 -55.97
CA LYS A 10 30.28 32.01 -54.72
C LYS A 10 29.32 32.23 -53.53
N LYS A 11 28.63 33.34 -53.50
CA LYS A 11 27.66 33.64 -52.44
C LYS A 11 26.40 32.75 -52.57
N VAL A 12 25.88 32.59 -53.78
CA VAL A 12 24.69 31.74 -54.06
C VAL A 12 25.00 30.26 -53.78
N VAL A 13 26.15 29.76 -54.16
CA VAL A 13 26.60 28.38 -53.91
C VAL A 13 26.76 28.12 -52.38
N LYS A 14 27.21 29.15 -51.64
CA LYS A 14 27.39 29.04 -50.18
C LYS A 14 26.04 29.03 -49.46
N GLU A 15 25.07 29.83 -49.91
CA GLU A 15 23.70 29.85 -49.38
C GLU A 15 22.94 28.56 -49.68
N GLU A 16 23.09 28.00 -50.88
CA GLU A 16 22.50 26.72 -51.27
C GLU A 16 23.03 25.54 -50.44
N LYS A 17 24.34 25.55 -50.17
CA LYS A 17 24.96 24.51 -49.29
C LYS A 17 24.50 24.68 -47.83
N GLN A 18 24.36 25.88 -47.33
CA GLN A 18 23.86 26.11 -45.99
C GLN A 18 22.39 25.69 -45.84
N ASN A 19 21.54 25.97 -46.82
CA ASN A 19 20.14 25.57 -46.81
C ASN A 19 19.98 24.05 -46.84
N LYS A 20 20.75 23.33 -47.68
CA LYS A 20 20.76 21.86 -47.70
C LYS A 20 21.24 21.27 -46.39
N PHE A 21 22.23 21.88 -45.75
CA PHE A 21 22.73 21.41 -44.45
C PHE A 21 21.69 21.58 -43.33
N ILE A 22 20.98 22.69 -43.33
CA ILE A 22 19.88 22.96 -42.36
C ILE A 22 18.70 22.00 -42.59
N GLU A 23 18.36 21.67 -43.83
CA GLU A 23 17.31 20.69 -44.13
C GLU A 23 17.68 19.28 -43.65
N ILE A 24 18.92 18.88 -43.85
CA ILE A 24 19.40 17.57 -43.41
C ILE A 24 19.38 17.48 -41.88
N ILE A 25 19.79 18.52 -41.17
CA ILE A 25 19.78 18.57 -39.70
C ILE A 25 18.34 18.54 -39.18
N LYS A 26 17.44 19.35 -39.75
CA LYS A 26 16.03 19.37 -39.36
C LYS A 26 15.35 18.00 -39.58
N LYS A 27 15.61 17.37 -40.72
CA LYS A 27 15.04 16.06 -41.05
C LYS A 27 15.56 14.97 -40.13
N LYS A 28 16.86 14.98 -39.81
CA LYS A 28 17.46 14.02 -38.88
C LYS A 28 16.94 14.22 -37.44
N TRP A 29 16.85 15.48 -36.98
CA TRP A 29 16.31 15.80 -35.66
C TRP A 29 14.84 15.43 -35.50
N LEU A 30 14.01 15.64 -36.52
CA LEU A 30 12.59 15.25 -36.54
C LEU A 30 12.43 13.69 -36.49
N VAL A 31 13.27 12.97 -37.24
CA VAL A 31 13.16 11.48 -37.26
C VAL A 31 13.70 10.85 -35.97
N ASP A 32 14.83 11.34 -35.46
CA ASP A 32 15.42 10.79 -34.25
C ASP A 32 14.65 11.27 -32.99
N GLY A 33 14.19 12.54 -32.99
CA GLY A 33 13.36 13.08 -31.92
C GLY A 33 11.97 12.41 -31.82
N SER A 34 11.35 12.06 -32.96
CA SER A 34 10.07 11.35 -32.96
C SER A 34 10.18 9.93 -32.41
N LYS A 35 11.28 9.23 -32.71
CA LYS A 35 11.54 7.88 -32.16
C LYS A 35 11.72 7.93 -30.64
N THR A 36 12.48 8.92 -30.15
CA THR A 36 12.68 9.13 -28.72
C THR A 36 11.36 9.49 -28.02
N PHE A 37 10.54 10.36 -28.62
CA PHE A 37 9.25 10.71 -28.10
C PHE A 37 8.29 9.52 -28.06
N LEU A 38 8.28 8.70 -29.10
CA LEU A 38 7.47 7.49 -29.15
C LEU A 38 7.89 6.48 -28.07
N LEU A 39 9.20 6.32 -27.85
CA LEU A 39 9.72 5.44 -26.79
C LEU A 39 9.31 5.92 -25.41
N VAL A 40 9.41 7.22 -25.14
CA VAL A 40 8.98 7.81 -23.86
C VAL A 40 7.46 7.63 -23.67
N ALA A 41 6.67 7.85 -24.72
CA ALA A 41 5.22 7.65 -24.66
C ALA A 41 4.84 6.20 -24.34
N ILE A 42 5.56 5.22 -24.89
CA ILE A 42 5.37 3.80 -24.61
C ILE A 42 5.71 3.50 -23.12
N ILE A 43 6.82 4.02 -22.60
CA ILE A 43 7.21 3.83 -21.20
C ILE A 43 6.14 4.40 -20.26
N ILE A 44 5.62 5.60 -20.56
CA ILE A 44 4.55 6.21 -19.76
C ILE A 44 3.28 5.36 -19.84
N ALA A 45 2.91 4.87 -21.00
CA ALA A 45 1.72 4.01 -21.18
C ALA A 45 1.85 2.70 -20.39
N ILE A 46 3.05 2.07 -20.40
CA ILE A 46 3.32 0.88 -19.60
C ILE A 46 3.23 1.19 -18.11
N PHE A 47 3.80 2.31 -17.66
CA PHE A 47 3.74 2.73 -16.27
C PHE A 47 2.31 2.96 -15.79
N ILE A 48 1.48 3.65 -16.59
CA ILE A 48 0.04 3.85 -16.30
C ILE A 48 -0.68 2.50 -16.28
N GLY A 49 -0.42 1.64 -17.26
CA GLY A 49 -1.03 0.31 -17.34
C GLY A 49 -0.70 -0.57 -16.13
N VAL A 50 0.55 -0.58 -15.70
CA VAL A 50 0.98 -1.29 -14.49
C VAL A 50 0.29 -0.74 -13.24
N ASN A 51 0.20 0.60 -13.09
CA ASN A 51 -0.49 1.20 -11.95
C ASN A 51 -1.98 0.82 -11.90
N ILE A 52 -2.68 0.86 -13.05
CA ILE A 52 -4.09 0.45 -13.12
C ILE A 52 -4.24 -1.04 -12.81
N LEU A 53 -3.32 -1.87 -13.30
CA LEU A 53 -3.31 -3.31 -13.03
C LEU A 53 -3.10 -3.60 -11.54
N MET A 54 -2.13 -2.91 -10.91
CA MET A 54 -1.85 -3.02 -9.47
C MET A 54 -3.07 -2.64 -8.63
N GLN A 55 -3.78 -1.57 -8.98
CA GLN A 55 -5.01 -1.16 -8.29
C GLN A 55 -6.16 -2.18 -8.42
N LYS A 56 -6.28 -2.83 -9.59
CA LYS A 56 -7.34 -3.83 -9.82
C LYS A 56 -7.05 -5.20 -9.21
N LEU A 57 -5.77 -5.55 -9.07
CA LEU A 57 -5.36 -6.85 -8.55
C LEU A 57 -5.38 -6.92 -7.02
N GLU A 58 -5.65 -5.79 -6.33
CA GLU A 58 -5.55 -5.71 -4.85
C GLU A 58 -4.29 -6.41 -4.32
N LEU A 59 -3.17 -6.22 -5.05
CA LEU A 59 -1.93 -6.85 -4.67
C LEU A 59 -1.54 -6.35 -3.29
N THR A 60 -1.48 -7.26 -2.36
CA THR A 60 -0.92 -6.98 -1.04
C THR A 60 0.46 -6.38 -1.20
N PRO A 61 0.79 -5.29 -0.52
CA PRO A 61 2.15 -4.77 -0.49
C PRO A 61 3.11 -5.92 -0.17
N ILE A 62 4.20 -6.04 -0.95
CA ILE A 62 5.24 -7.02 -0.62
C ILE A 62 5.90 -6.52 0.65
N ASP A 63 5.70 -7.25 1.73
CA ASP A 63 6.30 -6.95 3.02
C ASP A 63 7.78 -7.37 2.98
N PHE A 64 8.66 -6.37 2.91
CA PHE A 64 10.11 -6.55 2.95
C PHE A 64 10.68 -6.46 4.37
N SER A 65 9.82 -6.27 5.39
CA SER A 65 10.28 -6.25 6.77
C SER A 65 10.77 -7.66 7.18
N GLN A 66 11.80 -7.72 7.97
CA GLN A 66 12.33 -8.99 8.49
C GLN A 66 11.29 -9.73 9.33
N GLU A 67 10.36 -9.00 9.93
CA GLU A 67 9.32 -9.51 10.84
C GLU A 67 7.97 -9.73 10.15
N LYS A 68 7.85 -9.47 8.83
CA LYS A 68 6.58 -9.56 8.07
C LYS A 68 5.41 -8.89 8.78
N LEU A 69 5.63 -7.69 9.29
CA LEU A 69 4.70 -6.95 10.13
C LEU A 69 3.31 -6.71 9.51
N TYR A 70 3.20 -6.82 8.19
CA TYR A 70 1.97 -6.53 7.42
C TYR A 70 1.35 -7.76 6.77
N THR A 71 1.88 -8.97 7.04
CA THR A 71 1.35 -10.22 6.47
C THR A 71 1.21 -11.27 7.56
N LEU A 72 0.13 -12.06 7.46
CA LEU A 72 -0.10 -13.14 8.41
C LEU A 72 0.84 -14.32 8.14
N THR A 73 1.31 -14.96 9.20
CA THR A 73 2.03 -16.22 9.13
C THR A 73 1.09 -17.36 8.67
N ASP A 74 1.65 -18.42 8.11
CA ASP A 74 0.85 -19.55 7.66
C ASP A 74 0.14 -20.24 8.83
N GLU A 75 0.72 -20.18 10.03
CA GLU A 75 0.11 -20.69 11.26
C GLU A 75 -1.17 -19.91 11.62
N SER A 76 -1.13 -18.58 11.59
CA SER A 76 -2.29 -17.74 11.87
C SER A 76 -3.38 -17.92 10.83
N LYS A 77 -3.03 -18.00 9.54
CA LYS A 77 -3.98 -18.29 8.45
C LYS A 77 -4.71 -19.59 8.66
N GLU A 78 -3.97 -20.67 8.97
CA GLU A 78 -4.56 -21.99 9.18
C GLU A 78 -5.52 -22.00 10.37
N LYS A 79 -5.16 -21.32 11.47
CA LYS A 79 -5.98 -21.24 12.69
C LYS A 79 -7.32 -20.53 12.47
N VAL A 80 -7.36 -19.50 11.62
CA VAL A 80 -8.58 -18.70 11.41
C VAL A 80 -9.44 -19.17 10.26
N LYS A 81 -8.89 -19.98 9.35
CA LYS A 81 -9.55 -20.41 8.12
C LYS A 81 -10.90 -21.09 8.33
N ASN A 82 -11.03 -21.88 9.38
CA ASN A 82 -12.21 -22.69 9.66
C ASN A 82 -13.16 -22.08 10.70
N ILE A 83 -13.02 -20.80 11.02
CA ILE A 83 -13.93 -20.11 11.93
C ILE A 83 -15.27 -19.90 11.23
N GLU A 84 -16.34 -20.41 11.80
CA GLU A 84 -17.71 -20.31 11.26
C GLU A 84 -18.50 -19.14 11.84
N LYS A 85 -17.96 -18.47 12.86
CA LYS A 85 -18.61 -17.34 13.56
C LYS A 85 -18.10 -16.02 13.01
N ASP A 86 -18.99 -15.02 12.98
CA ASP A 86 -18.62 -13.67 12.57
C ASP A 86 -17.82 -12.97 13.69
N VAL A 87 -16.65 -12.48 13.35
CA VAL A 87 -15.75 -11.76 14.26
C VAL A 87 -15.55 -10.34 13.76
N LYS A 88 -15.69 -9.39 14.66
CA LYS A 88 -15.45 -7.97 14.38
C LYS A 88 -14.32 -7.45 15.25
N ILE A 89 -13.38 -6.78 14.63
CA ILE A 89 -12.24 -6.15 15.31
C ILE A 89 -12.40 -4.64 15.15
N TYR A 90 -12.70 -3.95 16.23
CA TYR A 90 -12.87 -2.51 16.26
C TYR A 90 -11.62 -1.84 16.81
N PHE A 91 -11.02 -0.96 16.02
CA PHE A 91 -9.92 -0.10 16.42
C PHE A 91 -10.47 1.25 16.87
N VAL A 92 -10.82 1.36 18.13
CA VAL A 92 -11.47 2.55 18.69
C VAL A 92 -10.43 3.62 18.97
N GLY A 93 -10.62 4.80 18.37
CA GLY A 93 -9.70 5.93 18.51
C GLY A 93 -8.39 5.81 17.69
N TYR A 94 -8.33 4.83 16.79
CA TYR A 94 -7.21 4.68 15.84
C TYR A 94 -7.53 5.35 14.51
N SER A 95 -6.49 5.68 13.76
CA SER A 95 -6.57 6.19 12.40
C SER A 95 -6.74 5.05 11.39
N ASP A 96 -7.35 5.33 10.24
CA ASP A 96 -7.56 4.35 9.15
C ASP A 96 -6.25 3.84 8.52
N ASP A 97 -5.14 4.56 8.73
CA ASP A 97 -3.79 4.24 8.24
C ASP A 97 -2.89 3.58 9.32
N ASP A 98 -3.48 3.11 10.42
CA ASP A 98 -2.74 2.40 11.47
C ASP A 98 -2.24 1.03 10.98
N SER A 99 -0.96 0.73 11.20
CA SER A 99 -0.30 -0.50 10.74
C SER A 99 -0.90 -1.78 11.34
N ASN A 100 -1.33 -1.73 12.61
CA ASN A 100 -1.98 -2.88 13.25
C ASN A 100 -3.39 -3.10 12.71
N LEU A 101 -4.09 -2.03 12.32
CA LEU A 101 -5.37 -2.15 11.62
C LEU A 101 -5.18 -2.79 10.26
N ASP A 102 -4.14 -2.41 9.52
CA ASP A 102 -3.84 -3.01 8.22
C ASP A 102 -3.47 -4.50 8.35
N LEU A 103 -2.74 -4.87 9.40
CA LEU A 103 -2.50 -6.27 9.73
C LEU A 103 -3.81 -6.99 10.07
N ALA A 104 -4.68 -6.39 10.89
CA ALA A 104 -5.96 -6.98 11.25
C ALA A 104 -6.91 -7.17 10.04
N LYS A 105 -6.87 -6.26 9.07
CA LYS A 105 -7.62 -6.42 7.80
C LYS A 105 -7.17 -7.62 6.97
N GLN A 106 -5.95 -8.16 7.16
CA GLN A 106 -5.49 -9.35 6.43
C GLN A 106 -6.30 -10.60 6.80
N TYR A 107 -6.82 -10.70 8.03
CA TYR A 107 -7.64 -11.84 8.44
C TYR A 107 -8.88 -12.03 7.56
N LYS A 108 -9.46 -10.93 7.05
CA LYS A 108 -10.59 -10.99 6.12
C LYS A 108 -10.26 -11.71 4.82
N LYS A 109 -9.01 -11.67 4.37
CA LYS A 109 -8.58 -12.38 3.14
C LYS A 109 -8.53 -13.89 3.34
N GLU A 110 -8.26 -14.33 4.56
CA GLU A 110 -8.22 -15.74 4.91
C GLU A 110 -9.60 -16.29 5.31
N ASN A 111 -10.45 -15.42 5.89
CA ASN A 111 -11.80 -15.75 6.28
C ASN A 111 -12.70 -14.52 6.25
N GLU A 112 -13.66 -14.46 5.30
CA GLU A 112 -14.57 -13.33 5.09
C GLU A 112 -15.43 -12.97 6.31
N ARG A 113 -15.56 -13.88 7.28
CA ARG A 113 -16.30 -13.67 8.54
C ARG A 113 -15.54 -12.82 9.55
N ILE A 114 -14.25 -12.56 9.32
CA ILE A 114 -13.43 -11.74 10.20
C ILE A 114 -13.26 -10.37 9.53
N THR A 115 -13.70 -9.32 10.23
CA THR A 115 -13.63 -7.95 9.73
C THR A 115 -12.92 -7.06 10.73
N ALA A 116 -12.18 -6.06 10.23
CA ALA A 116 -11.50 -5.06 11.04
C ALA A 116 -11.78 -3.65 10.50
N GLU A 117 -12.09 -2.72 11.39
CA GLU A 117 -12.37 -1.32 11.04
C GLU A 117 -11.92 -0.35 12.14
N ALA A 118 -11.50 0.85 11.73
CA ALA A 118 -11.29 1.95 12.67
C ALA A 118 -12.62 2.56 13.05
N VAL A 119 -12.75 2.95 14.31
CA VAL A 119 -13.98 3.50 14.86
C VAL A 119 -13.67 4.78 15.63
N ASP A 120 -14.29 5.87 15.22
CA ASP A 120 -14.27 7.11 15.98
C ASP A 120 -15.15 6.98 17.23
N THR A 121 -14.58 7.32 18.38
CA THR A 121 -15.26 7.31 19.69
C THR A 121 -16.53 8.14 19.70
N ASN A 122 -16.59 9.22 18.93
CA ASN A 122 -17.77 10.10 18.84
C ASN A 122 -18.90 9.44 18.04
N ASN A 123 -18.57 8.58 17.08
CA ASN A 123 -19.57 7.91 16.24
C ASN A 123 -20.13 6.63 16.86
N ARG A 124 -19.38 6.02 17.79
CA ARG A 124 -19.75 4.76 18.45
C ARG A 124 -19.58 4.83 19.97
N PRO A 125 -20.32 5.73 20.64
CA PRO A 125 -20.31 5.83 22.10
C PRO A 125 -20.77 4.53 22.79
N ASP A 126 -21.57 3.72 22.10
CA ASP A 126 -22.02 2.40 22.55
C ASP A 126 -20.84 1.45 22.82
N LEU A 127 -19.81 1.43 21.96
CA LEU A 127 -18.62 0.62 22.17
C LEU A 127 -17.76 1.16 23.32
N VAL A 128 -17.64 2.48 23.40
CA VAL A 128 -16.88 3.15 24.46
C VAL A 128 -17.46 2.80 25.84
N GLU A 129 -18.77 2.91 26.01
CA GLU A 129 -19.46 2.61 27.27
C GLU A 129 -19.45 1.10 27.57
N LYS A 130 -19.80 0.27 26.59
CA LYS A 130 -19.90 -1.21 26.75
C LYS A 130 -18.56 -1.84 27.17
N TYR A 131 -17.45 -1.35 26.62
CA TYR A 131 -16.13 -1.94 26.84
C TYR A 131 -15.24 -1.14 27.80
N GLY A 132 -15.76 -0.07 28.38
CA GLY A 132 -15.05 0.73 29.37
C GLY A 132 -13.80 1.43 28.80
N ILE A 133 -13.81 1.80 27.51
CA ILE A 133 -12.74 2.56 26.89
C ILE A 133 -12.91 4.02 27.32
N GLU A 134 -11.91 4.58 28.00
CA GLU A 134 -11.98 5.98 28.41
C GLU A 134 -11.99 6.90 27.19
N SER A 135 -12.79 7.98 27.27
CA SER A 135 -12.85 8.96 26.19
C SER A 135 -11.47 9.55 25.91
N GLY A 136 -11.07 9.52 24.62
CA GLY A 136 -9.74 9.99 24.19
C GLY A 136 -8.61 8.97 24.34
N THR A 137 -8.90 7.74 24.78
CA THR A 137 -7.96 6.63 24.76
C THR A 137 -8.17 5.72 23.56
N GLN A 138 -7.16 4.91 23.25
CA GLN A 138 -7.20 3.92 22.18
C GLN A 138 -7.47 2.54 22.76
N GLY A 139 -8.30 1.75 22.08
CA GLY A 139 -8.56 0.37 22.44
C GLY A 139 -8.89 -0.47 21.22
N ILE A 140 -8.58 -1.75 21.27
CA ILE A 140 -8.91 -2.71 20.22
C ILE A 140 -9.86 -3.74 20.80
N ILE A 141 -11.05 -3.85 20.23
CA ILE A 141 -12.10 -4.76 20.68
C ILE A 141 -12.23 -5.87 19.65
N VAL A 142 -12.05 -7.11 20.08
CA VAL A 142 -12.35 -8.30 19.28
C VAL A 142 -13.66 -8.88 19.80
N GLU A 143 -14.70 -8.88 18.98
CA GLU A 143 -16.07 -9.26 19.34
C GLU A 143 -16.58 -10.42 18.47
N CYS A 144 -17.24 -11.39 19.09
CA CYS A 144 -17.94 -12.48 18.44
C CYS A 144 -19.23 -12.81 19.20
N GLY A 145 -20.37 -12.31 18.72
CA GLY A 145 -21.64 -12.42 19.43
C GLY A 145 -21.59 -11.73 20.80
N ASP A 146 -21.82 -12.52 21.87
CA ASP A 146 -21.80 -12.02 23.25
C ASP A 146 -20.39 -12.02 23.88
N ARG A 147 -19.41 -12.54 23.18
CA ARG A 147 -18.02 -12.65 23.69
C ARG A 147 -17.17 -11.55 23.10
N SER A 148 -16.30 -11.02 23.93
CA SER A 148 -15.36 -10.00 23.52
C SER A 148 -14.04 -10.10 24.28
N LYS A 149 -13.00 -9.54 23.67
CA LYS A 149 -11.70 -9.32 24.29
C LYS A 149 -11.21 -7.93 23.91
N VAL A 150 -10.79 -7.18 24.92
CA VAL A 150 -10.19 -5.86 24.72
C VAL A 150 -8.69 -5.99 24.79
N LEU A 151 -8.00 -5.36 23.83
CA LEU A 151 -6.57 -5.25 23.76
C LEU A 151 -6.18 -3.78 23.78
N THR A 152 -5.02 -3.50 24.35
CA THR A 152 -4.41 -2.15 24.35
C THR A 152 -3.19 -2.16 23.42
N ALA A 153 -2.67 -0.99 23.08
CA ALA A 153 -1.43 -0.87 22.32
C ALA A 153 -0.24 -1.61 22.98
N ASN A 154 -0.20 -1.62 24.31
CA ASN A 154 0.84 -2.31 25.09
C ASN A 154 0.75 -3.84 24.96
N ASP A 155 -0.43 -4.39 24.70
CA ASP A 155 -0.60 -5.82 24.50
C ASP A 155 -0.04 -6.31 23.17
N LEU A 156 0.16 -5.40 22.20
CA LEU A 156 0.62 -5.72 20.85
C LEU A 156 2.14 -5.75 20.71
N VAL A 157 2.86 -5.42 21.76
CA VAL A 157 4.32 -5.36 21.74
C VAL A 157 4.90 -6.14 22.92
N THR A 158 6.11 -6.63 22.72
CA THR A 158 6.94 -7.22 23.78
C THR A 158 8.34 -6.63 23.73
N TYR A 159 9.05 -6.74 24.83
CA TYR A 159 10.42 -6.25 24.94
C TYR A 159 11.40 -7.41 24.94
N ASP A 160 12.30 -7.43 23.96
CA ASP A 160 13.39 -8.38 23.90
C ASP A 160 14.55 -7.91 24.81
N THR A 161 14.79 -8.64 25.88
CA THR A 161 15.86 -8.31 26.83
C THR A 161 17.26 -8.60 26.31
N SER A 162 17.39 -9.36 25.22
CA SER A 162 18.70 -9.70 24.63
C SER A 162 19.17 -8.65 23.63
N THR A 163 18.25 -8.07 22.85
CA THR A 163 18.53 -7.03 21.84
C THR A 163 18.19 -5.62 22.32
N TYR A 164 17.45 -5.50 23.44
CA TYR A 164 16.89 -4.25 23.95
C TYR A 164 15.93 -3.56 22.96
N GLU A 165 15.25 -4.34 22.12
CA GLU A 165 14.31 -3.84 21.12
C GLU A 165 12.86 -4.16 21.50
N THR A 166 11.94 -3.30 21.06
CA THR A 166 10.50 -3.58 21.14
C THR A 166 10.09 -4.35 19.90
N ILE A 167 9.53 -5.53 20.10
CA ILE A 167 9.08 -6.42 19.03
C ILE A 167 7.55 -6.40 18.97
N SER A 168 6.99 -6.31 17.79
CA SER A 168 5.55 -6.46 17.58
C SER A 168 5.13 -7.92 17.71
N ILE A 169 4.12 -8.15 18.56
CA ILE A 169 3.42 -9.44 18.71
C ILE A 169 1.93 -9.31 18.36
N ALA A 170 1.60 -8.30 17.57
CA ALA A 170 0.22 -7.96 17.22
C ALA A 170 -0.53 -9.13 16.57
N GLU A 171 0.11 -9.82 15.62
CA GLU A 171 -0.47 -10.98 14.95
C GLU A 171 -0.83 -12.10 15.95
N GLU A 172 0.08 -12.43 16.84
CA GLU A 172 -0.15 -13.46 17.88
C GLU A 172 -1.34 -13.06 18.77
N LYS A 173 -1.40 -11.80 19.18
CA LYS A 173 -2.47 -11.29 20.04
C LYS A 173 -3.81 -11.26 19.33
N PHE A 174 -3.88 -10.85 18.07
CA PHE A 174 -5.11 -10.88 17.28
C PHE A 174 -5.58 -12.32 17.06
N THR A 175 -4.72 -13.21 16.60
CA THR A 175 -5.05 -14.63 16.42
C THR A 175 -5.56 -15.24 17.72
N SER A 176 -4.86 -15.02 18.85
CA SER A 176 -5.27 -15.49 20.18
C SER A 176 -6.63 -14.92 20.60
N ALA A 177 -6.87 -13.63 20.38
CA ALA A 177 -8.13 -12.98 20.70
C ALA A 177 -9.29 -13.55 19.87
N ILE A 178 -9.11 -13.68 18.55
CA ILE A 178 -10.08 -14.28 17.64
C ILE A 178 -10.46 -15.69 18.10
N LEU A 179 -9.47 -16.54 18.37
CA LEU A 179 -9.70 -17.90 18.83
C LEU A 179 -10.39 -17.95 20.19
N SER A 180 -10.06 -17.03 21.10
CA SER A 180 -10.67 -16.93 22.42
C SER A 180 -12.16 -16.60 22.36
N VAL A 181 -12.55 -15.62 21.50
CA VAL A 181 -13.96 -15.20 21.40
C VAL A 181 -14.80 -16.19 20.58
N THR A 182 -14.19 -16.96 19.69
CA THR A 182 -14.87 -17.96 18.86
C THR A 182 -14.95 -19.33 19.50
N SER A 183 -14.12 -19.63 20.53
CA SER A 183 -14.08 -20.92 21.21
C SER A 183 -15.41 -21.21 21.92
N ASP A 184 -15.92 -22.43 21.79
CA ASP A 184 -17.10 -22.89 22.54
C ASP A 184 -16.77 -23.35 23.97
N LYS A 185 -15.47 -23.44 24.29
CA LYS A 185 -15.04 -23.83 25.64
C LYS A 185 -15.14 -22.59 26.55
N ILE A 186 -15.94 -22.71 27.57
CA ILE A 186 -15.98 -21.77 28.70
C ILE A 186 -14.68 -21.97 29.47
N PRO A 187 -13.89 -20.90 29.74
CA PRO A 187 -12.71 -21.02 30.58
C PRO A 187 -13.06 -21.37 32.03
#